data_f726bc6d93828399ca36a261cb18478f
#
_entry.id   f726bc6d93828399ca36a261cb18478f
#
_cell.length_a   1.000
_cell.length_b   1.000
_cell.length_c   1.000
_cell.angle_alpha   90.00
_cell.angle_beta   90.00
_cell.angle_gamma   90.00
#
_symmetry.space_group_name_H-M   'P 1'
#
loop_
_entity.id
_entity.type
_entity.pdbx_description
1 polymer ?
#
loop_
_entity_poly.entity_id
_entity_poly.type
_entity_poly.pdbx_seq_one_letter_code
_entity_poly.pdbx_strand_id
1 'polypeptide(L)'
;GEGLVSSRGKTVNIEKRQIGWACFIVVLALTCPSLGQDLPTAKPEDVGVSSAKVEELSKFMQSLVDDGKIAGGVTMMARHGKVIHLKAVGMADREEKKPMRTDSIFRIASMTKPITSVAIMMLWEQGKLGLDDPVSKYIPEFKEMKVLVSVDPLETRPAKREITIRHLLTHTSGLTYGSSLKPVYDKHGISGGLSTSEVNLAQMMKTLAGLPILFDPGDKFEYGMSTDVLGRVIEVVSGMTLDRFFDDKILKPLGMNDTGFHVSQDKVGRLASVYIPGEGGIRKLAGGEIGPGNLTSDYPYSKSHKYLAGGGGLCSTPSDYMRFCQMLLSGGAWNGVRLLRPETIKMMTANQIGDMKLADVDVIDRFGFGFSVYSSDQRHHEQLRGAYAWF
;
A
#
# COMPACT_ATOMS: atom_id res chain seq x y z
N GLY A 1 -2.84 -51.58 -79.56
CA GLY A 1 -1.83 -51.24 -80.51
C GLY A 1 -0.63 -50.70 -79.75
N GLU A 2 0.41 -51.47 -79.73
CA GLU A 2 1.74 -51.24 -80.34
C GLU A 2 2.36 -49.92 -79.90
N GLY A 3 3.57 -49.83 -79.46
CA GLY A 3 4.70 -50.64 -79.52
C GLY A 3 5.90 -50.03 -78.84
N LEU A 4 6.73 -50.87 -78.39
CA LEU A 4 8.16 -50.81 -78.13
C LEU A 4 8.96 -49.56 -78.57
N VAL A 5 9.92 -49.10 -77.77
CA VAL A 5 11.33 -49.29 -77.95
C VAL A 5 12.18 -48.59 -76.84
N SER A 6 12.95 -49.38 -76.17
CA SER A 6 14.29 -49.28 -75.59
C SER A 6 15.15 -48.07 -75.93
N SER A 7 15.87 -47.48 -74.94
CA SER A 7 17.36 -47.57 -74.92
C SER A 7 17.98 -46.88 -73.69
N ARG A 8 18.79 -47.65 -73.02
CA ARG A 8 20.14 -47.36 -72.41
C ARG A 8 20.31 -46.00 -71.72
N GLY A 9 20.35 -45.90 -70.39
CA GLY A 9 21.58 -46.16 -69.66
C GLY A 9 22.54 -44.97 -69.64
N LYS A 10 22.52 -44.23 -68.50
CA LYS A 10 23.73 -43.62 -67.92
C LYS A 10 23.52 -43.42 -66.43
N THR A 11 24.22 -44.20 -65.63
CA THR A 11 24.37 -43.99 -64.18
C THR A 11 25.23 -42.75 -63.98
N VAL A 12 24.61 -41.76 -63.31
CA VAL A 12 25.37 -40.61 -62.77
C VAL A 12 25.49 -40.83 -61.26
N ASN A 13 26.75 -41.07 -60.86
CA ASN A 13 27.19 -41.15 -59.49
C ASN A 13 26.99 -39.70 -58.84
N ILE A 14 26.06 -39.55 -57.97
CA ILE A 14 25.99 -38.36 -57.15
C ILE A 14 26.67 -38.67 -55.83
N GLU A 15 27.86 -38.13 -55.65
CA GLU A 15 28.56 -38.07 -54.36
C GLU A 15 27.65 -37.33 -53.31
N LYS A 16 27.35 -38.02 -52.23
CA LYS A 16 26.72 -37.48 -51.08
C LYS A 16 27.68 -36.52 -50.36
N ARG A 17 27.60 -35.22 -50.67
CA ARG A 17 28.15 -34.18 -49.79
C ARG A 17 27.25 -34.08 -48.54
N GLN A 18 27.75 -34.56 -47.43
CA GLN A 18 27.18 -34.29 -46.11
C GLN A 18 27.38 -32.81 -45.81
N ILE A 19 26.29 -32.01 -45.91
CA ILE A 19 26.25 -30.67 -45.38
C ILE A 19 25.89 -30.82 -43.90
N GLY A 20 26.91 -30.72 -43.05
CA GLY A 20 26.74 -30.65 -41.60
C GLY A 20 26.02 -29.35 -41.24
N TRP A 21 24.76 -29.42 -40.79
CA TRP A 21 24.05 -28.35 -40.15
C TRP A 21 24.58 -28.22 -38.73
N ALA A 22 25.53 -27.31 -38.51
CA ALA A 22 25.88 -26.85 -37.18
C ALA A 22 24.73 -26.01 -36.67
N CYS A 23 23.83 -26.59 -35.86
CA CYS A 23 22.89 -25.84 -35.06
C CYS A 23 23.67 -25.03 -34.02
N PHE A 24 23.90 -23.76 -34.31
CA PHE A 24 24.30 -22.80 -33.29
C PHE A 24 23.08 -22.56 -32.37
N ILE A 25 23.03 -23.29 -31.25
CA ILE A 25 22.15 -22.94 -30.14
C ILE A 25 22.74 -21.67 -29.51
N VAL A 26 22.21 -20.50 -29.92
CA VAL A 26 22.44 -19.26 -29.19
C VAL A 26 21.63 -19.38 -27.90
N VAL A 27 22.28 -19.82 -26.84
CA VAL A 27 21.73 -19.68 -25.48
C VAL A 27 21.73 -18.19 -25.16
N LEU A 28 20.62 -17.51 -25.45
CA LEU A 28 20.34 -16.21 -24.84
C LEU A 28 20.22 -16.47 -23.34
N ALA A 29 21.31 -16.23 -22.62
CA ALA A 29 21.23 -16.10 -21.17
C ALA A 29 20.34 -14.89 -20.87
N LEU A 30 19.03 -15.13 -20.73
CA LEU A 30 18.13 -14.21 -20.06
C LEU A 30 18.69 -14.08 -18.65
N THR A 31 19.51 -13.05 -18.44
CA THR A 31 19.81 -12.60 -17.08
C THR A 31 18.49 -12.14 -16.52
N CYS A 32 17.79 -13.03 -15.79
CA CYS A 32 16.72 -12.59 -14.90
C CYS A 32 17.32 -11.48 -14.04
N PRO A 33 16.75 -10.28 -14.06
CA PRO A 33 17.18 -9.27 -13.11
C PRO A 33 17.02 -9.85 -11.71
N SER A 34 18.06 -9.75 -10.91
CA SER A 34 18.05 -10.18 -9.51
C SER A 34 16.90 -9.49 -8.81
N LEU A 35 15.84 -10.26 -8.52
CA LEU A 35 14.71 -9.77 -7.69
C LEU A 35 15.28 -9.39 -6.33
N GLY A 36 15.27 -8.09 -6.01
CA GLY A 36 15.65 -7.61 -4.68
C GLY A 36 16.92 -6.76 -4.61
N GLN A 37 17.36 -6.15 -5.71
CA GLN A 37 18.49 -5.21 -5.65
C GLN A 37 18.10 -3.96 -4.86
N ASP A 38 18.89 -3.60 -3.84
CA ASP A 38 18.71 -2.35 -3.10
C ASP A 38 18.88 -1.13 -4.01
N LEU A 39 18.25 -0.01 -3.63
CA LEU A 39 18.52 1.25 -4.32
C LEU A 39 20.02 1.58 -4.19
N PRO A 40 20.68 1.99 -5.28
CA PRO A 40 22.07 2.43 -5.20
C PRO A 40 22.19 3.63 -4.27
N THR A 41 23.34 3.78 -3.63
CA THR A 41 23.65 4.91 -2.76
C THR A 41 24.41 6.01 -3.52
N ALA A 42 24.31 7.25 -3.05
CA ALA A 42 25.09 8.38 -3.53
C ALA A 42 25.37 9.36 -2.39
N LYS A 43 26.36 10.24 -2.57
CA LYS A 43 26.50 11.40 -1.69
C LYS A 43 25.36 12.39 -1.99
N PRO A 44 24.85 13.13 -0.99
CA PRO A 44 23.82 14.15 -1.22
C PRO A 44 24.16 15.13 -2.34
N GLU A 45 25.40 15.59 -2.39
CA GLU A 45 25.90 16.55 -3.39
C GLU A 45 25.81 16.01 -4.82
N ASP A 46 26.03 14.71 -5.03
CA ASP A 46 25.96 14.06 -6.35
C ASP A 46 24.58 14.15 -7.00
N VAL A 47 23.57 14.42 -6.19
CA VAL A 47 22.17 14.57 -6.63
C VAL A 47 21.60 15.94 -6.29
N GLY A 48 22.44 16.93 -5.99
CA GLY A 48 22.05 18.31 -5.73
C GLY A 48 21.32 18.53 -4.39
N VAL A 49 21.69 17.78 -3.35
CA VAL A 49 21.21 17.94 -1.98
C VAL A 49 22.41 18.30 -1.09
N SER A 50 22.22 19.20 -0.13
CA SER A 50 23.26 19.57 0.82
C SER A 50 23.39 18.52 1.93
N SER A 51 24.59 17.96 2.13
CA SER A 51 24.90 17.09 3.27
C SER A 51 24.64 17.78 4.61
N ALA A 52 24.88 19.09 4.70
CA ALA A 52 24.59 19.86 5.92
C ALA A 52 23.08 19.83 6.26
N LYS A 53 22.19 19.94 5.25
CA LYS A 53 20.75 19.85 5.46
C LYS A 53 20.30 18.44 5.85
N VAL A 54 20.91 17.41 5.28
CA VAL A 54 20.68 16.03 5.68
C VAL A 54 21.11 15.76 7.12
N GLU A 55 22.23 16.36 7.55
CA GLU A 55 22.69 16.25 8.95
C GLU A 55 21.80 17.04 9.92
N GLU A 56 21.25 18.19 9.52
CA GLU A 56 20.22 18.90 10.31
C GLU A 56 19.01 18.00 10.60
N LEU A 57 18.52 17.22 9.59
CA LEU A 57 17.46 16.24 9.81
C LEU A 57 17.86 15.18 10.85
N SER A 58 19.08 14.67 10.75
CA SER A 58 19.59 13.68 11.70
C SER A 58 19.63 14.24 13.15
N LYS A 59 20.09 15.48 13.32
CA LYS A 59 20.13 16.16 14.61
C LYS A 59 18.72 16.41 15.15
N PHE A 60 17.79 16.82 14.29
CA PHE A 60 16.40 17.02 14.67
C PHE A 60 15.76 15.69 15.16
N MET A 61 15.96 14.60 14.44
CA MET A 61 15.44 13.29 14.88
C MET A 61 16.06 12.84 16.20
N GLN A 62 17.35 13.09 16.42
CA GLN A 62 18.00 12.80 17.69
C GLN A 62 17.43 13.65 18.83
N SER A 63 17.17 14.94 18.60
CA SER A 63 16.55 15.79 19.63
C SER A 63 15.17 15.33 20.06
N LEU A 64 14.36 14.75 19.15
CA LEU A 64 13.06 14.17 19.52
C LEU A 64 13.22 12.96 20.46
N VAL A 65 14.28 12.18 20.30
CA VAL A 65 14.62 11.07 21.21
C VAL A 65 15.10 11.62 22.56
N ASP A 66 16.01 12.60 22.54
CA ASP A 66 16.59 13.19 23.75
C ASP A 66 15.52 13.92 24.59
N ASP A 67 14.56 14.57 23.93
CA ASP A 67 13.38 15.20 24.57
C ASP A 67 12.32 14.18 25.04
N GLY A 68 12.52 12.88 24.80
CA GLY A 68 11.54 11.85 25.17
C GLY A 68 10.23 11.88 24.37
N LYS A 69 10.20 12.53 23.22
CA LYS A 69 9.02 12.63 22.36
C LYS A 69 8.77 11.37 21.52
N ILE A 70 9.85 10.66 21.17
CA ILE A 70 9.82 9.36 20.51
C ILE A 70 10.82 8.40 21.16
N ALA A 71 10.60 7.11 21.09
CA ALA A 71 11.55 6.10 21.57
C ALA A 71 12.74 5.98 20.62
N GLY A 72 12.50 6.05 19.34
CA GLY A 72 13.47 5.99 18.26
C GLY A 72 12.77 6.06 16.91
N GLY A 73 13.56 6.13 15.85
CA GLY A 73 13.04 6.20 14.49
C GLY A 73 14.10 5.89 13.44
N VAL A 74 13.65 5.70 12.21
CA VAL A 74 14.52 5.57 11.04
C VAL A 74 14.07 6.60 10.00
N THR A 75 15.04 7.36 9.51
CA THR A 75 14.82 8.28 8.39
C THR A 75 15.54 7.78 7.15
N MET A 76 14.87 7.84 6.02
CA MET A 76 15.42 7.46 4.72
C MET A 76 15.09 8.53 3.67
N MET A 77 16.06 8.87 2.85
CA MET A 77 15.88 9.84 1.77
C MET A 77 16.53 9.30 0.49
N ALA A 78 15.81 9.41 -0.61
CA ALA A 78 16.34 9.08 -1.93
C ALA A 78 16.03 10.21 -2.92
N ARG A 79 16.92 10.43 -3.89
CA ARG A 79 16.72 11.36 -5.00
C ARG A 79 17.33 10.78 -6.28
N HIS A 80 16.62 10.94 -7.40
CA HIS A 80 17.02 10.37 -8.69
C HIS A 80 17.30 8.86 -8.64
N GLY A 81 16.52 8.11 -7.85
CA GLY A 81 16.69 6.67 -7.68
C GLY A 81 17.88 6.24 -6.83
N LYS A 82 18.54 7.16 -6.11
CA LYS A 82 19.69 6.88 -5.26
C LYS A 82 19.41 7.27 -3.81
N VAL A 83 19.74 6.39 -2.88
CA VAL A 83 19.64 6.66 -1.44
C VAL A 83 20.79 7.58 -1.03
N ILE A 84 20.45 8.71 -0.44
CA ILE A 84 21.39 9.72 0.04
C ILE A 84 21.41 9.83 1.56
N HIS A 85 20.45 9.18 2.23
CA HIS A 85 20.36 9.14 3.69
C HIS A 85 19.58 7.91 4.13
N LEU A 86 20.14 7.20 5.11
CA LEU A 86 19.46 6.14 5.86
C LEU A 86 20.09 6.09 7.25
N LYS A 87 19.34 6.51 8.27
CA LYS A 87 19.86 6.62 9.64
C LYS A 87 18.81 6.21 10.66
N ALA A 88 19.25 5.44 11.64
CA ALA A 88 18.45 5.05 12.80
C ALA A 88 18.91 5.88 14.02
N VAL A 89 17.97 6.27 14.87
CA VAL A 89 18.21 6.97 16.14
C VAL A 89 17.38 6.35 17.27
N GLY A 90 17.88 6.40 18.49
CA GLY A 90 17.16 5.92 19.67
C GLY A 90 16.99 4.41 19.74
N MET A 91 15.89 3.96 20.33
CA MET A 91 15.61 2.57 20.67
C MET A 91 14.38 2.04 19.93
N ALA A 92 14.46 0.80 19.45
CA ALA A 92 13.31 0.01 19.01
C ALA A 92 12.46 -0.47 20.19
N ASP A 93 13.10 -0.67 21.34
CA ASP A 93 12.48 -0.98 22.62
C ASP A 93 13.33 -0.38 23.75
N ARG A 94 12.77 0.60 24.48
CA ARG A 94 13.50 1.31 25.55
C ARG A 94 13.69 0.42 26.76
N GLU A 95 12.66 -0.33 27.13
CA GLU A 95 12.61 -1.19 28.32
C GLU A 95 13.59 -2.36 28.18
N GLU A 96 13.68 -2.94 26.99
CA GLU A 96 14.63 -4.00 26.65
C GLU A 96 16.01 -3.49 26.23
N LYS A 97 16.21 -2.17 26.22
CA LYS A 97 17.45 -1.51 25.74
C LYS A 97 17.86 -1.95 24.34
N LYS A 98 16.89 -2.22 23.48
CA LYS A 98 17.10 -2.67 22.12
C LYS A 98 17.27 -1.47 21.18
N PRO A 99 18.43 -1.30 20.55
CA PRO A 99 18.68 -0.15 19.69
C PRO A 99 17.80 -0.16 18.44
N MET A 100 17.42 1.01 17.95
CA MET A 100 16.82 1.16 16.63
C MET A 100 17.84 0.80 15.55
N ARG A 101 17.41 0.08 14.52
CA ARG A 101 18.25 -0.33 13.38
C ARG A 101 17.63 0.17 12.09
N THR A 102 18.45 0.37 11.06
CA THR A 102 17.97 0.79 9.74
C THR A 102 17.08 -0.25 9.05
N ASP A 103 17.18 -1.51 9.47
CA ASP A 103 16.33 -2.63 9.04
C ASP A 103 15.22 -3.00 10.03
N SER A 104 14.95 -2.15 11.03
CA SER A 104 13.82 -2.34 11.94
C SER A 104 12.51 -2.37 11.18
N ILE A 105 11.62 -3.28 11.61
CA ILE A 105 10.29 -3.46 11.04
C ILE A 105 9.31 -2.59 11.85
N PHE A 106 8.46 -1.89 11.15
CA PHE A 106 7.46 -1.00 11.73
C PHE A 106 6.05 -1.41 11.31
N ARG A 107 5.09 -1.24 12.18
CA ARG A 107 3.67 -1.20 11.82
C ARG A 107 3.46 0.08 11.04
N ILE A 108 3.16 -0.04 9.74
CA ILE A 108 3.06 1.14 8.86
C ILE A 108 1.66 1.75 8.81
N ALA A 109 0.72 1.17 9.56
CA ALA A 109 -0.64 1.69 9.69
C ALA A 109 -1.20 2.16 8.32
N SER A 110 -1.65 3.41 8.24
CA SER A 110 -2.28 3.97 7.04
C SER A 110 -1.38 4.04 5.80
N MET A 111 -0.07 3.91 5.93
CA MET A 111 0.82 3.72 4.77
C MET A 111 0.53 2.40 4.00
N THR A 112 -0.34 1.53 4.53
CA THR A 112 -0.94 0.38 3.82
C THR A 112 -1.85 0.82 2.67
N LYS A 113 -2.58 1.93 2.81
CA LYS A 113 -3.61 2.39 1.86
C LYS A 113 -3.10 2.61 0.43
N PRO A 114 -1.94 3.23 0.20
CA PRO A 114 -1.36 3.33 -1.14
C PRO A 114 -1.16 1.97 -1.82
N ILE A 115 -0.71 0.96 -1.08
CA ILE A 115 -0.50 -0.39 -1.62
C ILE A 115 -1.84 -1.01 -2.03
N THR A 116 -2.88 -0.88 -1.20
CA THR A 116 -4.25 -1.33 -1.52
C THR A 116 -4.82 -0.59 -2.73
N SER A 117 -4.57 0.73 -2.83
CA SER A 117 -5.02 1.52 -3.98
C SER A 117 -4.32 1.12 -5.27
N VAL A 118 -3.01 0.85 -5.23
CA VAL A 118 -2.26 0.27 -6.37
C VAL A 118 -2.85 -1.08 -6.77
N ALA A 119 -3.18 -1.96 -5.83
CA ALA A 119 -3.81 -3.25 -6.11
C ALA A 119 -5.15 -3.12 -6.87
N ILE A 120 -6.01 -2.19 -6.44
CA ILE A 120 -7.26 -1.87 -7.15
C ILE A 120 -6.98 -1.37 -8.56
N MET A 121 -6.02 -0.48 -8.73
CA MET A 121 -5.70 0.08 -10.05
C MET A 121 -5.05 -0.96 -10.97
N MET A 122 -4.34 -1.94 -10.45
CA MET A 122 -3.87 -3.10 -11.22
C MET A 122 -5.04 -3.93 -11.75
N LEU A 123 -6.07 -4.18 -10.92
CA LEU A 123 -7.28 -4.89 -11.35
C LEU A 123 -8.10 -4.07 -12.34
N TRP A 124 -8.15 -2.75 -12.18
CA TRP A 124 -8.77 -1.84 -13.12
C TRP A 124 -8.07 -1.84 -14.49
N GLU A 125 -6.73 -1.78 -14.54
CA GLU A 125 -5.97 -1.87 -15.79
C GLU A 125 -6.18 -3.19 -16.52
N GLN A 126 -6.48 -4.27 -15.79
CA GLN A 126 -6.83 -5.58 -16.33
C GLN A 126 -8.29 -5.68 -16.80
N GLY A 127 -9.08 -4.62 -16.67
CA GLY A 127 -10.50 -4.60 -17.03
C GLY A 127 -11.39 -5.45 -16.13
N LYS A 128 -10.91 -5.86 -14.95
CA LYS A 128 -11.64 -6.71 -14.01
C LYS A 128 -12.67 -5.97 -13.16
N LEU A 129 -12.50 -4.67 -13.04
CA LEU A 129 -13.44 -3.76 -12.36
C LEU A 129 -13.46 -2.38 -13.02
N GLY A 130 -14.57 -1.64 -12.84
CA GLY A 130 -14.71 -0.25 -13.23
C GLY A 130 -14.61 0.68 -12.02
N LEU A 131 -14.07 1.90 -12.21
CA LEU A 131 -14.00 2.88 -11.13
C LEU A 131 -15.39 3.34 -10.68
N ASP A 132 -16.34 3.39 -11.59
CA ASP A 132 -17.71 3.82 -11.31
C ASP A 132 -18.67 2.64 -11.10
N ASP A 133 -18.15 1.41 -11.05
CA ASP A 133 -18.93 0.24 -10.64
C ASP A 133 -19.40 0.43 -9.19
N PRO A 134 -20.68 0.11 -8.88
CA PRO A 134 -21.14 0.07 -7.51
C PRO A 134 -20.44 -1.04 -6.74
N VAL A 135 -20.11 -0.77 -5.48
CA VAL A 135 -19.47 -1.76 -4.59
C VAL A 135 -20.33 -3.01 -4.44
N SER A 136 -21.66 -2.85 -4.49
CA SER A 136 -22.64 -3.94 -4.41
C SER A 136 -22.49 -5.00 -5.51
N LYS A 137 -21.87 -4.65 -6.64
CA LYS A 137 -21.51 -5.60 -7.70
C LYS A 137 -20.53 -6.67 -7.20
N TYR A 138 -19.69 -6.35 -6.24
CA TYR A 138 -18.66 -7.23 -5.67
C TYR A 138 -19.00 -7.70 -4.26
N ILE A 139 -19.65 -6.83 -3.47
CA ILE A 139 -20.09 -7.09 -2.10
C ILE A 139 -21.56 -6.72 -2.02
N PRO A 140 -22.49 -7.67 -2.29
CA PRO A 140 -23.92 -7.38 -2.43
C PRO A 140 -24.55 -6.70 -1.21
N GLU A 141 -23.99 -6.92 -0.02
CA GLU A 141 -24.47 -6.31 1.23
C GLU A 141 -24.41 -4.78 1.22
N PHE A 142 -23.57 -4.16 0.37
CA PHE A 142 -23.46 -2.70 0.25
C PHE A 142 -24.54 -2.06 -0.65
N LYS A 143 -25.53 -2.83 -1.13
CA LYS A 143 -26.54 -2.30 -2.07
C LYS A 143 -27.48 -1.27 -1.43
N GLU A 144 -27.93 -1.54 -0.21
CA GLU A 144 -28.96 -0.73 0.45
C GLU A 144 -28.41 0.03 1.66
N MET A 145 -27.35 0.83 1.41
CA MET A 145 -26.73 1.61 2.47
C MET A 145 -27.70 2.66 3.02
N LYS A 146 -27.55 2.93 4.32
CA LYS A 146 -28.33 3.94 5.04
C LYS A 146 -27.43 5.08 5.48
N VAL A 147 -27.92 6.31 5.42
CA VAL A 147 -27.24 7.51 5.92
C VAL A 147 -27.74 7.82 7.30
N LEU A 148 -26.84 8.14 8.22
CA LEU A 148 -27.10 8.58 9.57
C LEU A 148 -27.90 9.89 9.57
N VAL A 149 -28.97 9.96 10.36
CA VAL A 149 -29.74 11.17 10.65
C VAL A 149 -29.50 11.60 12.09
N SER A 150 -29.59 10.67 13.04
CA SER A 150 -29.33 10.88 14.46
C SER A 150 -28.66 9.66 15.07
N VAL A 151 -27.84 9.86 16.08
CA VAL A 151 -27.16 8.77 16.84
C VAL A 151 -28.00 8.31 18.02
N ASP A 152 -28.70 9.23 18.68
CA ASP A 152 -29.52 8.94 19.84
C ASP A 152 -30.86 9.72 19.77
N PRO A 153 -31.99 9.03 19.49
CA PRO A 153 -32.06 7.64 19.05
C PRO A 153 -31.40 7.45 17.69
N LEU A 154 -30.95 6.21 17.39
CA LEU A 154 -30.35 5.90 16.08
C LEU A 154 -31.41 5.98 14.98
N GLU A 155 -31.34 7.04 14.19
CA GLU A 155 -32.21 7.26 13.03
C GLU A 155 -31.41 7.27 11.74
N THR A 156 -31.95 6.67 10.70
CA THR A 156 -31.30 6.56 9.39
C THR A 156 -32.31 6.80 8.28
N ARG A 157 -31.81 7.19 7.12
CA ARG A 157 -32.56 7.22 5.86
C ARG A 157 -31.83 6.43 4.77
N PRO A 158 -32.48 5.99 3.70
CA PRO A 158 -31.79 5.41 2.55
C PRO A 158 -30.78 6.40 1.95
N ALA A 159 -29.64 5.85 1.50
CA ALA A 159 -28.70 6.62 0.70
C ALA A 159 -29.28 6.94 -0.67
N LYS A 160 -28.99 8.14 -1.21
CA LYS A 160 -29.50 8.57 -2.52
C LYS A 160 -28.84 7.84 -3.69
N ARG A 161 -27.66 7.29 -3.47
CA ARG A 161 -26.89 6.53 -4.47
C ARG A 161 -26.01 5.48 -3.80
N GLU A 162 -25.61 4.47 -4.59
CA GLU A 162 -24.69 3.46 -4.14
C GLU A 162 -23.25 3.97 -4.02
N ILE A 163 -22.47 3.35 -3.13
CA ILE A 163 -21.03 3.58 -3.05
C ILE A 163 -20.37 2.97 -4.28
N THR A 164 -19.46 3.70 -4.95
CA THR A 164 -18.65 3.19 -6.06
C THR A 164 -17.20 2.93 -5.64
N ILE A 165 -16.43 2.21 -6.46
CA ILE A 165 -14.98 2.02 -6.28
C ILE A 165 -14.27 3.37 -6.21
N ARG A 166 -14.67 4.34 -7.05
CA ARG A 166 -14.15 5.72 -7.00
C ARG A 166 -14.39 6.37 -5.64
N HIS A 167 -15.59 6.26 -5.08
CA HIS A 167 -15.90 6.82 -3.76
C HIS A 167 -15.02 6.21 -2.66
N LEU A 168 -14.69 4.92 -2.75
CA LEU A 168 -13.78 4.27 -1.82
C LEU A 168 -12.35 4.78 -1.96
N LEU A 169 -11.82 4.85 -3.20
CA LEU A 169 -10.46 5.33 -3.49
C LEU A 169 -10.22 6.79 -3.07
N THR A 170 -11.27 7.59 -3.06
CA THR A 170 -11.21 9.02 -2.75
C THR A 170 -11.68 9.38 -1.34
N HIS A 171 -12.04 8.40 -0.52
CA HIS A 171 -12.64 8.62 0.80
C HIS A 171 -13.89 9.52 0.77
N THR A 172 -14.71 9.39 -0.28
CA THR A 172 -16.00 10.10 -0.42
C THR A 172 -17.21 9.18 -0.27
N SER A 173 -17.00 7.99 0.31
CA SER A 173 -18.04 6.98 0.49
C SER A 173 -19.01 7.24 1.64
N GLY A 174 -18.62 8.10 2.60
CA GLY A 174 -19.33 8.29 3.88
C GLY A 174 -18.98 7.27 4.97
N LEU A 175 -18.12 6.30 4.68
CA LEU A 175 -17.55 5.39 5.68
C LEU A 175 -16.51 6.12 6.53
N THR A 176 -16.55 5.91 7.86
CA THR A 176 -15.67 6.58 8.84
C THR A 176 -14.87 5.58 9.67
N TYR A 177 -13.92 6.03 10.47
CA TYR A 177 -13.26 5.27 11.54
C TYR A 177 -13.92 5.44 12.91
N GLY A 178 -15.07 6.08 12.98
CA GLY A 178 -15.79 6.24 14.22
C GLY A 178 -16.53 7.58 14.30
N SER A 179 -15.82 8.68 14.50
CA SER A 179 -16.49 9.98 14.62
C SER A 179 -17.78 9.87 15.49
N SER A 180 -18.91 10.39 15.03
CA SER A 180 -20.20 10.24 15.67
C SER A 180 -20.74 8.79 15.69
N LEU A 181 -20.25 7.90 14.80
CA LEU A 181 -20.62 6.50 14.75
C LEU A 181 -19.79 5.60 15.67
N LYS A 182 -18.80 6.12 16.40
CA LYS A 182 -17.95 5.30 17.26
C LYS A 182 -18.74 4.41 18.24
N PRO A 183 -19.74 4.89 18.96
CA PRO A 183 -20.53 4.05 19.88
C PRO A 183 -21.24 2.89 19.14
N VAL A 184 -21.71 3.14 17.92
CA VAL A 184 -22.35 2.12 17.07
C VAL A 184 -21.32 1.10 16.60
N TYR A 185 -20.15 1.55 16.15
CA TYR A 185 -19.07 0.70 15.68
C TYR A 185 -18.52 -0.20 16.79
N ASP A 186 -18.27 0.38 17.98
CA ASP A 186 -17.80 -0.37 19.16
C ASP A 186 -18.79 -1.48 19.55
N LYS A 187 -20.09 -1.18 19.56
CA LYS A 187 -21.15 -2.14 19.86
C LYS A 187 -21.17 -3.34 18.88
N HIS A 188 -20.79 -3.11 17.62
CA HIS A 188 -20.80 -4.14 16.57
C HIS A 188 -19.41 -4.74 16.30
N GLY A 189 -18.40 -4.40 17.12
CA GLY A 189 -17.05 -4.94 16.99
C GLY A 189 -16.33 -4.52 15.71
N ILE A 190 -16.64 -3.34 15.15
CA ILE A 190 -15.96 -2.81 13.98
C ILE A 190 -14.51 -2.45 14.36
N SER A 191 -13.55 -3.10 13.71
CA SER A 191 -12.12 -2.85 13.89
C SER A 191 -11.61 -1.89 12.83
N GLY A 192 -10.87 -0.87 13.24
CA GLY A 192 -10.09 0.00 12.34
C GLY A 192 -8.82 -0.65 11.78
N GLY A 193 -8.60 -1.93 12.06
CA GLY A 193 -7.46 -2.68 11.52
C GLY A 193 -6.14 -2.50 12.25
N LEU A 194 -6.14 -1.89 13.43
CA LEU A 194 -4.95 -1.70 14.28
C LEU A 194 -4.91 -2.64 15.49
N SER A 195 -5.76 -3.67 15.48
CA SER A 195 -5.82 -4.72 16.49
C SER A 195 -6.02 -6.07 15.84
N THR A 196 -5.67 -7.14 16.56
CA THR A 196 -5.99 -8.50 16.13
C THR A 196 -7.51 -8.74 16.16
N SER A 197 -8.03 -9.47 15.18
CA SER A 197 -9.43 -9.85 15.13
C SER A 197 -9.57 -11.29 14.64
N GLU A 198 -10.46 -12.04 15.29
CA GLU A 198 -10.85 -13.40 14.87
C GLU A 198 -11.86 -13.37 13.70
N VAL A 199 -12.46 -12.22 13.44
CA VAL A 199 -13.37 -12.01 12.31
C VAL A 199 -12.54 -11.76 11.05
N ASN A 200 -12.84 -12.45 9.96
CA ASN A 200 -12.16 -12.22 8.69
C ASN A 200 -12.69 -10.97 7.96
N LEU A 201 -11.97 -10.56 6.91
CA LEU A 201 -12.32 -9.36 6.16
C LEU A 201 -13.75 -9.42 5.58
N ALA A 202 -14.17 -10.57 5.05
CA ALA A 202 -15.52 -10.73 4.49
C ALA A 202 -16.63 -10.55 5.55
N GLN A 203 -16.45 -11.14 6.72
CA GLN A 203 -17.40 -11.02 7.83
C GLN A 203 -17.44 -9.58 8.38
N MET A 204 -16.27 -8.93 8.51
CA MET A 204 -16.19 -7.52 8.93
C MET A 204 -16.93 -6.61 7.96
N MET A 205 -16.74 -6.79 6.65
CA MET A 205 -17.41 -5.98 5.63
C MET A 205 -18.91 -6.20 5.62
N LYS A 206 -19.38 -7.43 5.85
CA LYS A 206 -20.81 -7.73 6.00
C LYS A 206 -21.42 -7.01 7.21
N THR A 207 -20.72 -6.99 8.35
CA THR A 207 -21.18 -6.25 9.54
C THR A 207 -21.19 -4.75 9.26
N LEU A 208 -20.13 -4.20 8.65
CA LEU A 208 -20.02 -2.79 8.30
C LEU A 208 -21.13 -2.33 7.37
N ALA A 209 -21.49 -3.13 6.37
CA ALA A 209 -22.57 -2.84 5.41
C ALA A 209 -23.97 -2.75 6.08
N GLY A 210 -24.17 -3.37 7.23
CA GLY A 210 -25.37 -3.24 8.04
C GLY A 210 -25.47 -1.93 8.84
N LEU A 211 -24.41 -1.12 8.87
CA LEU A 211 -24.33 0.11 9.66
C LEU A 211 -24.45 1.36 8.77
N PRO A 212 -24.91 2.49 9.31
CA PRO A 212 -25.05 3.70 8.52
C PRO A 212 -23.71 4.30 8.11
N ILE A 213 -23.72 5.04 7.01
CA ILE A 213 -22.67 5.96 6.58
C ILE A 213 -23.04 7.39 6.99
N LEU A 214 -22.05 8.31 7.01
CA LEU A 214 -22.28 9.68 7.53
C LEU A 214 -23.05 10.59 6.56
N PHE A 215 -22.93 10.38 5.25
CA PHE A 215 -23.55 11.20 4.20
C PHE A 215 -23.73 10.40 2.92
N ASP A 216 -24.46 10.94 1.95
CA ASP A 216 -24.63 10.31 0.64
C ASP A 216 -23.27 10.21 -0.09
N PRO A 217 -22.93 9.04 -0.66
CA PRO A 217 -21.64 8.82 -1.32
C PRO A 217 -21.36 9.88 -2.39
N GLY A 218 -20.17 10.49 -2.34
CA GLY A 218 -19.74 11.55 -3.24
C GLY A 218 -20.02 12.98 -2.76
N ASP A 219 -20.75 13.19 -1.67
CA ASP A 219 -21.10 14.52 -1.22
C ASP A 219 -20.00 15.22 -0.41
N LYS A 220 -19.19 14.46 0.34
CA LYS A 220 -18.13 14.97 1.22
C LYS A 220 -16.94 14.03 1.26
N PHE A 221 -15.83 14.52 1.76
CA PHE A 221 -14.66 13.70 2.14
C PHE A 221 -14.78 13.28 3.60
N GLU A 222 -14.55 12.00 3.87
CA GLU A 222 -14.44 11.43 5.22
C GLU A 222 -13.41 10.32 5.23
N TYR A 223 -12.33 10.55 5.93
CA TYR A 223 -11.28 9.54 6.09
C TYR A 223 -11.77 8.37 6.96
N GLY A 224 -11.72 7.16 6.42
CA GLY A 224 -12.30 6.02 7.13
C GLY A 224 -12.01 4.69 6.48
N MET A 225 -12.90 3.73 6.71
CA MET A 225 -12.79 2.31 6.35
C MET A 225 -12.92 2.01 4.86
N SER A 226 -12.98 3.01 3.99
CA SER A 226 -13.10 2.82 2.54
C SER A 226 -12.05 1.86 1.98
N THR A 227 -10.81 1.95 2.47
CA THR A 227 -9.71 1.11 1.96
C THR A 227 -9.77 -0.33 2.47
N ASP A 228 -10.42 -0.57 3.60
CA ASP A 228 -10.71 -1.94 4.07
C ASP A 228 -11.75 -2.60 3.17
N VAL A 229 -12.78 -1.86 2.74
CA VAL A 229 -13.74 -2.33 1.73
C VAL A 229 -13.04 -2.61 0.41
N LEU A 230 -12.10 -1.76 -0.05
CA LEU A 230 -11.27 -2.04 -1.22
C LEU A 230 -10.48 -3.34 -1.08
N GLY A 231 -9.95 -3.62 0.11
CA GLY A 231 -9.28 -4.90 0.41
C GLY A 231 -10.21 -6.09 0.12
N ARG A 232 -11.47 -6.03 0.53
CA ARG A 232 -12.44 -7.08 0.23
C ARG A 232 -12.79 -7.15 -1.26
N VAL A 233 -12.89 -6.03 -1.94
CA VAL A 233 -13.09 -6.00 -3.40
C VAL A 233 -11.94 -6.71 -4.11
N ILE A 234 -10.68 -6.49 -3.68
CA ILE A 234 -9.51 -7.21 -4.22
C ILE A 234 -9.67 -8.72 -4.05
N GLU A 235 -10.08 -9.20 -2.87
CA GLU A 235 -10.29 -10.64 -2.64
C GLU A 235 -11.35 -11.21 -3.57
N VAL A 236 -12.49 -10.54 -3.71
CA VAL A 236 -13.60 -11.00 -4.56
C VAL A 236 -13.20 -11.03 -6.03
N VAL A 237 -12.59 -9.98 -6.53
CA VAL A 237 -12.27 -9.83 -7.95
C VAL A 237 -11.09 -10.73 -8.37
N SER A 238 -10.13 -10.93 -7.47
CA SER A 238 -8.93 -11.73 -7.77
C SER A 238 -9.10 -13.22 -7.45
N GLY A 239 -10.03 -13.58 -6.57
CA GLY A 239 -10.16 -14.95 -6.03
C GLY A 239 -9.02 -15.32 -5.06
N MET A 240 -8.20 -14.36 -4.62
CA MET A 240 -7.08 -14.55 -3.69
C MET A 240 -7.39 -13.87 -2.36
N THR A 241 -6.80 -14.36 -1.26
CA THR A 241 -6.78 -13.58 -0.01
C THR A 241 -5.93 -12.34 -0.18
N LEU A 242 -6.21 -11.27 0.58
CA LEU A 242 -5.55 -9.98 0.41
C LEU A 242 -4.02 -10.05 0.60
N ASP A 243 -3.57 -10.81 1.58
CA ASP A 243 -2.15 -11.07 1.84
C ASP A 243 -1.47 -11.75 0.65
N ARG A 244 -2.08 -12.79 0.10
CA ARG A 244 -1.55 -13.49 -1.08
C ARG A 244 -1.54 -12.61 -2.31
N PHE A 245 -2.57 -11.79 -2.52
CA PHE A 245 -2.57 -10.86 -3.64
C PHE A 245 -1.42 -9.85 -3.51
N PHE A 246 -1.24 -9.25 -2.34
CA PHE A 246 -0.13 -8.32 -2.11
C PHE A 246 1.21 -9.00 -2.32
N ASP A 247 1.43 -10.14 -1.68
CA ASP A 247 2.66 -10.91 -1.79
C ASP A 247 3.04 -11.21 -3.24
N ASP A 248 2.13 -11.85 -3.98
CA ASP A 248 2.43 -12.38 -5.30
C ASP A 248 2.42 -11.30 -6.40
N LYS A 249 1.66 -10.21 -6.24
CA LYS A 249 1.46 -9.20 -7.28
C LYS A 249 2.20 -7.90 -7.05
N ILE A 250 2.59 -7.58 -5.82
CA ILE A 250 3.22 -6.31 -5.46
C ILE A 250 4.53 -6.52 -4.70
N LEU A 251 4.49 -7.20 -3.55
CA LEU A 251 5.60 -7.21 -2.61
C LEU A 251 6.80 -8.00 -3.15
N LYS A 252 6.61 -9.26 -3.51
CA LYS A 252 7.67 -10.10 -4.11
C LYS A 252 8.23 -9.51 -5.41
N PRO A 253 7.39 -9.08 -6.38
CA PRO A 253 7.90 -8.43 -7.59
C PRO A 253 8.76 -7.20 -7.34
N LEU A 254 8.48 -6.41 -6.29
CA LEU A 254 9.26 -5.25 -5.90
C LEU A 254 10.44 -5.58 -4.96
N GLY A 255 10.58 -6.83 -4.52
CA GLY A 255 11.60 -7.25 -3.55
C GLY A 255 11.35 -6.75 -2.13
N MET A 256 10.09 -6.50 -1.75
CA MET A 256 9.66 -6.03 -0.42
C MET A 256 9.50 -7.21 0.53
N ASN A 257 10.61 -7.88 0.88
CA ASN A 257 10.62 -9.17 1.57
C ASN A 257 10.30 -9.08 3.08
N ASP A 258 10.34 -7.89 3.65
CA ASP A 258 10.03 -7.62 5.06
C ASP A 258 8.67 -6.91 5.24
N THR A 259 7.87 -6.89 4.18
CA THR A 259 6.54 -6.28 4.18
C THR A 259 5.47 -7.35 4.16
N GLY A 260 4.44 -7.21 5.02
CA GLY A 260 3.33 -8.15 5.08
C GLY A 260 2.38 -7.86 6.24
N PHE A 261 1.26 -8.61 6.30
CA PHE A 261 0.26 -8.48 7.35
C PHE A 261 0.69 -9.09 8.70
N HIS A 262 1.76 -9.84 8.73
CA HIS A 262 2.36 -10.39 9.93
C HIS A 262 3.88 -10.50 9.77
N VAL A 263 4.58 -10.51 10.88
CA VAL A 263 6.03 -10.66 10.94
C VAL A 263 6.35 -12.09 11.35
N SER A 264 7.12 -12.81 10.54
CA SER A 264 7.53 -14.18 10.84
C SER A 264 8.41 -14.23 12.10
N GLN A 265 8.41 -15.38 12.78
CA GLN A 265 9.07 -15.56 14.07
C GLN A 265 10.59 -15.25 14.03
N ASP A 266 11.25 -15.54 12.93
CA ASP A 266 12.67 -15.23 12.70
C ASP A 266 12.94 -13.73 12.57
N LYS A 267 11.91 -12.92 12.22
CA LYS A 267 11.99 -11.47 12.02
C LYS A 267 11.45 -10.65 13.20
N VAL A 268 10.71 -11.25 14.14
CA VAL A 268 10.13 -10.55 15.31
C VAL A 268 11.19 -9.78 16.09
N GLY A 269 12.42 -10.29 16.14
CA GLY A 269 13.55 -9.57 16.75
C GLY A 269 13.82 -8.18 16.15
N ARG A 270 13.35 -7.86 14.95
CA ARG A 270 13.50 -6.53 14.30
C ARG A 270 12.28 -5.63 14.45
N LEU A 271 11.15 -6.14 14.98
CA LEU A 271 9.93 -5.35 15.14
C LEU A 271 10.11 -4.30 16.25
N ALA A 272 9.78 -3.05 15.92
CA ALA A 272 9.78 -1.96 16.88
C ALA A 272 8.56 -2.04 17.80
N SER A 273 8.77 -1.74 19.09
CA SER A 273 7.71 -1.66 20.09
C SER A 273 6.82 -0.44 19.87
N VAL A 274 5.57 -0.54 20.30
CA VAL A 274 4.61 0.55 20.22
C VAL A 274 4.71 1.41 21.46
N TYR A 275 4.80 2.72 21.26
CA TYR A 275 4.78 3.73 22.32
C TYR A 275 3.57 4.63 22.14
N ILE A 276 2.96 5.04 23.23
CA ILE A 276 1.82 5.96 23.27
C ILE A 276 2.12 7.12 24.23
N PRO A 277 1.41 8.24 24.14
CA PRO A 277 1.53 9.31 25.13
C PRO A 277 1.30 8.78 26.55
N GLY A 278 2.07 9.27 27.50
CA GLY A 278 2.00 8.93 28.90
C GLY A 278 2.41 10.11 29.78
N GLU A 279 2.35 9.91 31.09
CA GLU A 279 2.76 10.93 32.05
C GLU A 279 4.25 11.26 31.89
N GLY A 280 4.57 12.51 31.63
CA GLY A 280 5.96 12.96 31.45
C GLY A 280 6.61 12.60 30.11
N GLY A 281 5.84 12.16 29.08
CA GLY A 281 6.36 11.86 27.76
C GLY A 281 5.67 10.71 27.06
N ILE A 282 6.42 9.67 26.71
CA ILE A 282 5.89 8.45 26.08
C ILE A 282 6.14 7.22 26.96
N ARG A 283 5.23 6.24 26.88
CA ARG A 283 5.36 4.92 27.50
C ARG A 283 5.09 3.81 26.50
N LYS A 284 5.66 2.65 26.74
CA LYS A 284 5.38 1.43 25.96
C LYS A 284 3.92 1.02 26.16
N LEU A 285 3.24 0.63 25.10
CA LEU A 285 1.91 0.03 25.16
C LEU A 285 2.04 -1.38 25.75
N ALA A 286 1.36 -1.61 26.87
CA ALA A 286 1.42 -2.90 27.56
C ALA A 286 0.69 -4.01 26.79
N GLY A 287 1.07 -5.27 27.04
CA GLY A 287 0.38 -6.42 26.47
C GLY A 287 -1.08 -6.47 26.95
N GLY A 288 -2.02 -6.63 26.05
CA GLY A 288 -3.45 -6.65 26.34
C GLY A 288 -4.09 -5.27 26.55
N GLU A 289 -3.31 -4.19 26.55
CA GLU A 289 -3.83 -2.82 26.58
C GLU A 289 -4.32 -2.38 25.19
N ILE A 290 -5.41 -1.62 25.17
CA ILE A 290 -5.95 -0.97 23.97
C ILE A 290 -5.52 0.49 23.98
N GLY A 291 -4.66 0.86 23.05
CA GLY A 291 -4.21 2.23 22.84
C GLY A 291 -5.14 3.04 21.93
N PRO A 292 -4.73 4.28 21.59
CA PRO A 292 -5.47 5.14 20.67
C PRO A 292 -5.79 4.44 19.34
N GLY A 293 -7.00 4.66 18.81
CA GLY A 293 -7.45 4.02 17.57
C GLY A 293 -7.64 2.50 17.64
N ASN A 294 -7.85 1.96 18.85
CA ASN A 294 -7.93 0.52 19.14
C ASN A 294 -6.64 -0.25 18.81
N LEU A 295 -5.49 0.43 18.81
CA LEU A 295 -4.18 -0.18 18.60
C LEU A 295 -3.84 -1.13 19.76
N THR A 296 -3.38 -2.34 19.43
CA THR A 296 -2.85 -3.31 20.42
C THR A 296 -1.37 -3.59 20.16
N SER A 297 -0.63 -3.91 21.20
CA SER A 297 0.82 -4.16 21.11
C SER A 297 1.15 -5.46 20.36
N ASP A 298 0.25 -6.42 20.31
CA ASP A 298 0.39 -7.72 19.67
C ASP A 298 0.01 -7.73 18.17
N TYR A 299 -0.61 -6.64 17.68
CA TYR A 299 -0.93 -6.45 16.27
C TYR A 299 0.32 -6.04 15.47
N PRO A 300 0.53 -6.53 14.25
CA PRO A 300 -0.11 -7.65 13.54
C PRO A 300 0.74 -8.93 13.53
N TYR A 301 1.69 -9.09 14.40
CA TYR A 301 2.75 -10.11 14.26
C TYR A 301 2.55 -11.39 15.06
N SER A 302 1.75 -11.38 16.12
CA SER A 302 1.79 -12.43 17.13
C SER A 302 1.17 -13.76 16.72
N LYS A 303 0.27 -13.75 15.73
CA LYS A 303 -0.37 -14.96 15.17
C LYS A 303 -0.97 -14.62 13.83
N SER A 304 -1.28 -15.62 13.01
CA SER A 304 -2.12 -15.42 11.82
C SER A 304 -3.48 -14.86 12.25
N HIS A 305 -3.66 -13.56 12.18
CA HIS A 305 -4.93 -12.92 12.42
C HIS A 305 -5.76 -13.00 11.13
N LYS A 306 -7.10 -13.06 11.30
CA LYS A 306 -8.00 -13.28 10.18
C LYS A 306 -8.40 -11.98 9.47
N TYR A 307 -8.31 -10.83 10.16
CA TYR A 307 -8.68 -9.54 9.59
C TYR A 307 -7.50 -8.88 8.91
N LEU A 308 -7.43 -9.02 7.59
CA LEU A 308 -6.39 -8.41 6.76
C LEU A 308 -6.81 -6.99 6.37
N ALA A 309 -6.53 -6.03 7.24
CA ALA A 309 -6.99 -4.65 7.06
C ALA A 309 -6.27 -3.94 5.90
N GLY A 310 -6.98 -3.73 4.80
CA GLY A 310 -6.47 -2.98 3.65
C GLY A 310 -6.16 -1.52 3.96
N GLY A 311 -6.75 -0.99 5.04
CA GLY A 311 -6.56 0.38 5.50
C GLY A 311 -5.38 0.57 6.46
N GLY A 312 -4.78 -0.51 7.04
CA GLY A 312 -3.78 -0.28 8.09
C GLY A 312 -2.95 -1.49 8.51
N GLY A 313 -3.13 -2.65 7.87
CA GLY A 313 -2.68 -3.94 8.37
C GLY A 313 -1.23 -4.33 8.12
N LEU A 314 -0.45 -3.57 7.38
CA LEU A 314 0.90 -3.98 7.02
C LEU A 314 1.95 -3.58 8.06
N CYS A 315 2.96 -4.42 8.15
CA CYS A 315 4.30 -4.08 8.65
C CYS A 315 5.25 -3.91 7.46
N SER A 316 6.30 -3.09 7.61
CA SER A 316 7.33 -2.88 6.59
C SER A 316 8.62 -2.34 7.19
N THR A 317 9.67 -2.30 6.37
CA THR A 317 10.90 -1.56 6.65
C THR A 317 10.99 -0.30 5.79
N PRO A 318 11.80 0.71 6.17
CA PRO A 318 12.04 1.88 5.32
C PRO A 318 12.54 1.51 3.92
N SER A 319 13.45 0.54 3.81
CA SER A 319 14.00 0.10 2.52
C SER A 319 12.96 -0.53 1.62
N ASP A 320 12.09 -1.39 2.15
CA ASP A 320 10.99 -1.99 1.38
C ASP A 320 10.01 -0.93 0.90
N TYR A 321 9.57 -0.06 1.81
CA TYR A 321 8.63 0.99 1.43
C TYR A 321 9.23 1.99 0.43
N MET A 322 10.53 2.25 0.50
CA MET A 322 11.24 3.09 -0.48
C MET A 322 11.22 2.46 -1.89
N ARG A 323 11.29 1.13 -2.02
CA ARG A 323 11.13 0.45 -3.33
C ARG A 323 9.74 0.69 -3.91
N PHE A 324 8.71 0.65 -3.07
CA PHE A 324 7.35 1.00 -3.48
C PHE A 324 7.24 2.47 -3.92
N CYS A 325 7.81 3.39 -3.14
CA CYS A 325 7.88 4.81 -3.52
C CYS A 325 8.63 5.02 -4.84
N GLN A 326 9.74 4.32 -5.04
CA GLN A 326 10.52 4.43 -6.28
C GLN A 326 9.75 3.87 -7.48
N MET A 327 8.99 2.80 -7.32
CA MET A 327 8.09 2.28 -8.36
C MET A 327 7.08 3.35 -8.78
N LEU A 328 6.46 4.04 -7.84
CA LEU A 328 5.52 5.14 -8.13
C LEU A 328 6.20 6.29 -8.86
N LEU A 329 7.34 6.77 -8.35
CA LEU A 329 8.12 7.88 -8.93
C LEU A 329 8.63 7.56 -10.35
N SER A 330 8.85 6.29 -10.65
CA SER A 330 9.29 5.81 -11.98
C SER A 330 8.12 5.48 -12.91
N GLY A 331 6.93 6.02 -12.64
CA GLY A 331 5.76 5.82 -13.50
C GLY A 331 5.24 4.38 -13.50
N GLY A 332 5.20 3.75 -12.33
CA GLY A 332 4.61 2.43 -12.13
C GLY A 332 5.53 1.25 -12.40
N ALA A 333 6.84 1.48 -12.54
CA ALA A 333 7.82 0.41 -12.77
C ALA A 333 9.05 0.56 -11.87
N TRP A 334 9.61 -0.55 -11.43
CA TRP A 334 10.86 -0.60 -10.69
C TRP A 334 11.62 -1.89 -11.00
N ASN A 335 12.93 -1.79 -11.20
CA ASN A 335 13.84 -2.93 -11.40
C ASN A 335 13.34 -3.95 -12.45
N GLY A 336 12.88 -3.46 -13.61
CA GLY A 336 12.35 -4.30 -14.69
C GLY A 336 10.92 -4.81 -14.50
N VAL A 337 10.31 -4.57 -13.35
CA VAL A 337 8.93 -4.95 -13.05
C VAL A 337 8.01 -3.74 -13.22
N ARG A 338 6.93 -3.90 -13.99
CA ARG A 338 5.87 -2.89 -14.13
C ARG A 338 4.60 -3.37 -13.43
N LEU A 339 4.12 -2.59 -12.47
CA LEU A 339 2.85 -2.83 -11.78
C LEU A 339 1.71 -2.05 -12.41
N LEU A 340 1.98 -0.80 -12.82
CA LEU A 340 0.99 0.12 -13.41
C LEU A 340 1.58 0.88 -14.58
N ARG A 341 0.73 1.39 -15.45
CA ARG A 341 1.11 2.32 -16.52
C ARG A 341 1.35 3.72 -15.96
N PRO A 342 2.22 4.54 -16.61
CA PRO A 342 2.47 5.92 -16.18
C PRO A 342 1.21 6.77 -16.09
N GLU A 343 0.27 6.57 -17.01
CA GLU A 343 -1.01 7.30 -17.07
C GLU A 343 -1.86 6.99 -15.83
N THR A 344 -1.82 5.75 -15.36
CA THR A 344 -2.53 5.33 -14.15
C THR A 344 -1.93 5.98 -12.90
N ILE A 345 -0.61 6.01 -12.79
CA ILE A 345 0.06 6.73 -11.69
C ILE A 345 -0.31 8.21 -11.72
N LYS A 346 -0.28 8.86 -12.90
CA LYS A 346 -0.69 10.25 -13.05
C LYS A 346 -2.14 10.48 -12.62
N MET A 347 -3.05 9.55 -12.95
CA MET A 347 -4.44 9.59 -12.50
C MET A 347 -4.56 9.45 -10.99
N MET A 348 -3.83 8.52 -10.37
CA MET A 348 -3.85 8.29 -8.93
C MET A 348 -3.34 9.48 -8.13
N THR A 349 -2.37 10.20 -8.67
CA THR A 349 -1.70 11.35 -8.01
C THR A 349 -2.24 12.71 -8.47
N ALA A 350 -3.36 12.73 -9.18
CA ALA A 350 -4.10 13.94 -9.52
C ALA A 350 -5.28 14.15 -8.56
N ASN A 351 -5.74 15.41 -8.43
CA ASN A 351 -6.94 15.72 -7.67
C ASN A 351 -8.16 15.00 -8.24
N GLN A 352 -8.80 14.15 -7.46
CA GLN A 352 -9.98 13.36 -7.83
C GLN A 352 -11.25 13.78 -7.07
N ILE A 353 -11.15 14.74 -6.15
CA ILE A 353 -12.27 15.22 -5.32
C ILE A 353 -12.72 16.64 -5.67
N GLY A 354 -12.10 17.26 -6.70
CA GLY A 354 -12.42 18.65 -7.09
C GLY A 354 -12.16 19.63 -5.94
N ASP A 355 -13.12 20.52 -5.68
CA ASP A 355 -13.03 21.56 -4.64
C ASP A 355 -13.66 21.14 -3.31
N MET A 356 -13.88 19.82 -3.08
CA MET A 356 -14.35 19.36 -1.78
C MET A 356 -13.38 19.77 -0.69
N LYS A 357 -13.95 20.37 0.38
CA LYS A 357 -13.16 20.70 1.57
C LYS A 357 -12.81 19.41 2.31
N LEU A 358 -11.54 19.26 2.62
CA LEU A 358 -11.05 18.26 3.56
C LEU A 358 -11.28 18.81 4.96
N ALA A 359 -12.03 18.12 5.81
CA ALA A 359 -12.31 18.59 7.15
C ALA A 359 -10.98 18.64 7.95
N ASP A 360 -10.68 19.81 8.49
CA ASP A 360 -9.71 20.12 9.58
C ASP A 360 -8.31 19.50 9.50
N VAL A 361 -7.85 19.13 8.31
CA VAL A 361 -6.46 18.67 8.13
C VAL A 361 -5.70 19.73 7.33
N ASP A 362 -5.11 20.69 8.01
CA ASP A 362 -4.32 21.79 7.43
C ASP A 362 -3.16 21.32 6.51
N VAL A 363 -2.89 20.03 6.46
CA VAL A 363 -1.78 19.42 5.73
C VAL A 363 -2.22 18.77 4.43
N ILE A 364 -3.51 18.45 4.25
CA ILE A 364 -4.03 17.78 3.04
C ILE A 364 -4.83 18.79 2.23
N ASP A 365 -4.34 19.15 1.06
CA ASP A 365 -4.98 20.13 0.18
C ASP A 365 -6.02 19.50 -0.76
N ARG A 366 -5.67 18.38 -1.38
CA ARG A 366 -6.51 17.62 -2.32
C ARG A 366 -6.26 16.12 -2.14
N PHE A 367 -7.14 15.30 -2.74
CA PHE A 367 -7.01 13.85 -2.66
C PHE A 367 -7.12 13.21 -4.05
N GLY A 368 -6.24 12.25 -4.29
CA GLY A 368 -6.22 11.40 -5.48
C GLY A 368 -6.83 10.02 -5.20
N PHE A 369 -6.39 9.01 -5.93
CA PHE A 369 -6.76 7.62 -5.66
C PHE A 369 -5.80 7.00 -4.64
N GLY A 370 -6.09 7.21 -3.34
CA GLY A 370 -5.31 6.69 -2.23
C GLY A 370 -4.11 7.55 -1.82
N PHE A 371 -4.00 8.76 -2.32
CA PHE A 371 -2.93 9.71 -1.97
C PHE A 371 -3.48 11.09 -1.65
N SER A 372 -2.89 11.72 -0.64
CA SER A 372 -2.94 13.15 -0.46
C SER A 372 -2.15 13.83 -1.58
N VAL A 373 -2.71 14.87 -2.18
CA VAL A 373 -2.10 15.60 -3.31
C VAL A 373 -1.99 17.06 -2.95
N TYR A 374 -0.82 17.66 -3.20
CA TYR A 374 -0.59 19.08 -3.01
C TYR A 374 -0.87 19.84 -4.31
N SER A 375 -1.87 20.74 -4.28
CA SER A 375 -2.19 21.59 -5.43
C SER A 375 -1.41 22.90 -5.40
N SER A 376 -1.40 23.61 -6.53
CA SER A 376 -0.71 24.89 -6.70
C SER A 376 -1.39 26.07 -6.00
N ASP A 377 -2.58 25.89 -5.47
CA ASP A 377 -3.45 27.01 -5.08
C ASP A 377 -3.24 27.50 -3.65
N GLN A 378 -2.47 26.77 -2.83
CA GLN A 378 -2.15 27.19 -1.45
C GLN A 378 -0.75 27.80 -1.36
N ARG A 379 -0.69 29.09 -0.99
CA ARG A 379 0.53 29.90 -0.88
C ARG A 379 1.60 29.34 0.06
N HIS A 380 1.23 28.45 0.97
CA HIS A 380 2.16 27.87 1.95
C HIS A 380 2.87 26.59 1.44
N HIS A 381 2.44 26.04 0.29
CA HIS A 381 2.94 24.76 -0.23
C HIS A 381 3.44 24.82 -1.68
N GLU A 382 3.79 25.99 -2.18
CA GLU A 382 4.29 26.15 -3.56
C GLU A 382 5.51 25.25 -3.85
N GLN A 383 6.34 24.99 -2.84
CA GLN A 383 7.50 24.09 -2.92
C GLN A 383 7.09 22.60 -3.02
N LEU A 384 5.87 22.26 -2.62
CA LEU A 384 5.32 20.90 -2.66
C LEU A 384 4.42 20.65 -3.87
N ARG A 385 4.34 21.60 -4.80
CA ARG A 385 3.50 21.50 -5.99
C ARG A 385 3.77 20.22 -6.76
N GLY A 386 2.72 19.42 -6.95
CA GLY A 386 2.80 18.12 -7.61
C GLY A 386 3.35 17.00 -6.72
N ALA A 387 3.67 17.29 -5.46
CA ALA A 387 3.97 16.24 -4.49
C ALA A 387 2.69 15.47 -4.13
N TYR A 388 2.86 14.20 -3.82
CA TYR A 388 1.82 13.38 -3.23
C TYR A 388 2.43 12.64 -2.03
N ALA A 389 1.64 12.40 -1.03
CA ALA A 389 2.11 11.85 0.23
C ALA A 389 1.08 10.89 0.82
N TRP A 390 1.58 10.10 1.77
CA TRP A 390 0.77 9.37 2.71
C TRP A 390 1.54 9.17 4.04
N PHE A 391 0.81 9.09 5.16
CA PHE A 391 1.34 8.93 6.51
C PHE A 391 0.55 7.89 7.31
#